data_4597901d6ef6d1fc985a456605f3221d
#
_entry.id   4597901d6ef6d1fc985a456605f3221d
#
_cell.length_a   1.000
_cell.length_b   1.000
_cell.length_c   1.000
_cell.angle_alpha   90.00
_cell.angle_beta   90.00
_cell.angle_gamma   90.00
#
_symmetry.space_group_name_H-M   'P 1'
#
loop_
_entity.id
_entity.type
_entity.pdbx_description
1 polymer ?
#
loop_
_entity_poly.entity_id
_entity_poly.type
_entity_poly.pdbx_seq_one_letter_code
_entity_poly.pdbx_strand_id
1 'polypeptide(L)'
;MDRPFFEPWIGENYENGGLFGKKILALGDSHYCDSCEVCGVAGGSRCMTDFTKKTVSDYLDGFYGTRGWPNTFRKFERMLSGNFYTEKSDAIAIWNSIAFYNFLQTANNTCARTAYLEEYYDKSLPYFWKVLDDLSPDIVIVWGNKVWNHLPSEGWVYEPLDEYKEVGYYERNGKKITFMLIKHPSYPHSYDYESEIVNKLIQR
;
A
#
# COMPACT_ATOMS: atom_id res chain seq x y z
N MET A 1 9.32 18.98 7.51
CA MET A 1 9.50 17.54 7.74
C MET A 1 10.24 16.97 6.56
N ASP A 2 11.15 16.03 6.81
CA ASP A 2 11.92 15.41 5.75
C ASP A 2 11.04 14.50 4.91
N ARG A 3 11.45 14.26 3.65
CA ARG A 3 10.75 13.33 2.75
C ARG A 3 10.88 11.90 3.27
N PRO A 4 9.91 10.99 2.97
CA PRO A 4 10.09 9.58 3.29
C PRO A 4 11.36 9.05 2.65
N PHE A 5 12.06 8.16 3.35
CA PHE A 5 13.29 7.58 2.81
C PHE A 5 12.99 6.72 1.59
N PHE A 6 12.00 5.83 1.69
CA PHE A 6 11.47 5.11 0.52
C PHE A 6 10.34 5.92 -0.09
N GLU A 7 10.61 6.56 -1.22
CA GLU A 7 9.61 7.37 -1.92
C GLU A 7 8.47 6.49 -2.46
N PRO A 8 7.21 6.94 -2.35
CA PRO A 8 6.07 6.19 -2.87
C PRO A 8 6.13 6.05 -4.41
N TRP A 9 5.55 4.98 -4.92
CA TRP A 9 5.10 4.91 -6.30
C TRP A 9 3.88 5.81 -6.46
N ILE A 10 3.87 6.61 -7.52
CA ILE A 10 2.73 7.45 -7.89
C ILE A 10 2.46 7.17 -9.36
N GLY A 11 1.33 6.57 -9.66
CA GLY A 11 0.91 6.28 -11.02
C GLY A 11 0.66 7.57 -11.81
N GLU A 12 0.88 7.53 -13.11
CA GLU A 12 0.77 8.70 -14.00
C GLU A 12 -0.61 9.36 -13.97
N ASN A 13 -1.66 8.57 -13.74
CA ASN A 13 -3.05 9.01 -13.71
C ASN A 13 -3.61 9.19 -12.29
N TYR A 14 -2.76 9.02 -11.25
CA TYR A 14 -3.18 9.07 -9.85
C TYR A 14 -3.91 10.37 -9.49
N GLU A 15 -3.39 11.51 -9.92
CA GLU A 15 -3.92 12.83 -9.57
C GLU A 15 -5.36 13.04 -10.04
N ASN A 16 -5.74 12.38 -11.13
CA ASN A 16 -7.08 12.44 -11.70
C ASN A 16 -7.97 11.24 -11.26
N GLY A 17 -7.49 10.42 -10.32
CA GLY A 17 -8.21 9.21 -9.85
C GLY A 17 -8.16 8.02 -10.82
N GLY A 18 -7.49 8.15 -11.96
CA GLY A 18 -7.28 7.09 -12.94
C GLY A 18 -8.53 6.29 -13.30
N LEU A 19 -8.41 4.96 -13.33
CA LEU A 19 -9.52 4.04 -13.64
C LEU A 19 -10.65 4.06 -12.61
N PHE A 20 -10.37 4.53 -11.40
CA PHE A 20 -11.28 4.40 -10.25
C PHE A 20 -12.06 5.68 -9.95
N GLY A 21 -11.69 6.81 -10.56
CA GLY A 21 -12.26 8.12 -10.26
C GLY A 21 -11.98 8.59 -8.82
N LYS A 22 -11.07 7.92 -8.12
CA LYS A 22 -10.66 8.18 -6.73
C LYS A 22 -9.13 8.05 -6.63
N LYS A 23 -8.51 8.91 -5.84
CA LYS A 23 -7.09 8.77 -5.48
C LYS A 23 -6.93 7.64 -4.48
N ILE A 24 -6.44 6.49 -4.94
CA ILE A 24 -6.26 5.29 -4.10
C ILE A 24 -4.79 5.13 -3.75
N LEU A 25 -4.49 5.05 -2.45
CA LEU A 25 -3.19 4.67 -1.92
C LEU A 25 -3.23 3.22 -1.42
N ALA A 26 -2.46 2.33 -2.02
CA ALA A 26 -2.18 1.02 -1.45
C ALA A 26 -1.08 1.15 -0.39
N LEU A 27 -1.34 0.67 0.82
CA LEU A 27 -0.42 0.77 1.97
C LEU A 27 0.04 -0.62 2.39
N GLY A 28 1.31 -0.95 2.07
CA GLY A 28 1.99 -2.15 2.51
C GLY A 28 2.78 -1.95 3.81
N ASP A 29 3.40 -3.02 4.30
CA ASP A 29 4.17 -3.02 5.56
C ASP A 29 5.61 -2.54 5.34
N SER A 30 6.40 -3.28 4.54
CA SER A 30 7.84 -3.09 4.47
C SER A 30 8.46 -3.62 3.18
N HIS A 31 9.69 -3.17 2.92
CA HIS A 31 10.56 -3.73 1.89
C HIS A 31 11.44 -4.85 2.45
N TYR A 32 11.81 -5.79 1.59
CA TYR A 32 12.77 -6.86 1.88
C TYR A 32 14.01 -6.69 1.01
N CYS A 33 15.17 -6.81 1.65
CA CYS A 33 16.46 -6.66 0.98
C CYS A 33 17.32 -7.90 1.25
N ASP A 34 17.26 -8.88 0.35
CA ASP A 34 17.93 -10.19 0.52
C ASP A 34 19.46 -10.10 0.39
N SER A 35 19.99 -9.07 -0.23
CA SER A 35 21.38 -9.01 -0.66
C SER A 35 22.28 -8.06 0.15
N CYS A 36 21.76 -7.43 1.19
CA CYS A 36 22.50 -6.42 1.94
C CYS A 36 22.72 -6.82 3.39
N GLU A 37 23.87 -7.35 3.70
CA GLU A 37 24.31 -7.63 5.08
C GLU A 37 24.34 -6.36 5.98
N VAL A 38 24.19 -5.18 5.38
CA VAL A 38 24.31 -3.87 6.04
C VAL A 38 22.94 -3.22 6.28
N CYS A 39 21.88 -3.65 5.59
CA CYS A 39 20.57 -3.02 5.61
C CYS A 39 19.61 -3.61 6.65
N GLY A 40 19.91 -3.58 7.89
CA GLY A 40 18.93 -3.73 8.97
C GLY A 40 18.63 -2.38 9.61
N VAL A 41 19.11 -1.30 9.02
CA VAL A 41 19.03 0.04 9.63
C VAL A 41 18.42 1.01 8.63
N ALA A 42 17.37 1.70 9.05
CA ALA A 42 16.76 2.78 8.28
C ALA A 42 17.82 3.76 7.77
N GLY A 43 17.82 4.04 6.48
CA GLY A 43 18.74 5.02 5.90
C GLY A 43 20.19 4.57 5.82
N GLY A 44 20.45 3.27 5.77
CA GLY A 44 21.79 2.80 5.40
C GLY A 44 22.19 3.42 4.07
N SER A 45 23.42 3.94 3.96
CA SER A 45 23.93 4.68 2.79
C SER A 45 23.92 3.90 1.46
N ARG A 46 23.47 2.67 1.47
CA ARG A 46 23.34 1.76 0.33
C ARG A 46 21.91 1.42 -0.05
N CYS A 47 20.89 1.79 0.75
CA CYS A 47 19.50 1.61 0.39
C CYS A 47 19.12 2.64 -0.68
N MET A 48 18.39 2.20 -1.70
CA MET A 48 17.90 3.10 -2.75
C MET A 48 16.62 3.77 -2.28
N THR A 49 16.56 5.09 -2.35
CA THR A 49 15.35 5.87 -1.98
C THR A 49 14.17 5.56 -2.89
N ASP A 50 14.44 5.16 -4.12
CA ASP A 50 13.46 4.78 -5.14
C ASP A 50 13.06 3.30 -5.09
N PHE A 51 13.35 2.58 -4.00
CA PHE A 51 13.08 1.14 -3.90
C PHE A 51 11.63 0.76 -4.18
N THR A 52 10.66 1.53 -3.67
CA THR A 52 9.24 1.30 -3.95
C THR A 52 8.95 1.46 -5.44
N LYS A 53 9.44 2.54 -6.03
CA LYS A 53 9.28 2.84 -7.47
C LYS A 53 9.88 1.73 -8.32
N LYS A 54 11.11 1.35 -8.00
CA LYS A 54 11.81 0.28 -8.71
C LYS A 54 11.08 -1.05 -8.60
N THR A 55 10.56 -1.41 -7.44
CA THR A 55 9.80 -2.65 -7.24
C THR A 55 8.56 -2.71 -8.15
N VAL A 56 7.81 -1.61 -8.25
CA VAL A 56 6.64 -1.56 -9.14
C VAL A 56 7.06 -1.56 -10.60
N SER A 57 8.08 -0.77 -10.99
CA SER A 57 8.59 -0.76 -12.37
C SER A 57 9.09 -2.15 -12.80
N ASP A 58 9.92 -2.80 -11.99
CA ASP A 58 10.44 -4.15 -12.27
C ASP A 58 9.31 -5.17 -12.44
N TYR A 59 8.23 -5.03 -11.64
CA TYR A 59 7.03 -5.84 -11.79
C TYR A 59 6.34 -5.62 -13.14
N LEU A 60 6.13 -4.36 -13.52
CA LEU A 60 5.44 -4.00 -14.77
C LEU A 60 6.27 -4.31 -16.01
N ASP A 61 7.59 -4.12 -15.97
CA ASP A 61 8.48 -4.26 -17.11
C ASP A 61 8.70 -5.73 -17.51
N GLY A 62 8.89 -6.61 -16.58
CA GLY A 62 9.26 -7.97 -16.93
C GLY A 62 8.98 -9.07 -15.91
N PHE A 63 8.71 -8.69 -14.68
CA PHE A 63 8.57 -9.65 -13.59
C PHE A 63 7.14 -10.13 -13.40
N TYR A 64 6.51 -10.54 -14.48
CA TYR A 64 5.14 -11.06 -14.46
C TYR A 64 5.08 -12.52 -13.98
N GLY A 65 5.86 -12.84 -12.94
CA GLY A 65 5.92 -14.18 -12.36
C GLY A 65 4.64 -14.54 -11.59
N THR A 66 4.35 -15.83 -11.55
CA THR A 66 3.21 -16.37 -10.77
C THR A 66 3.60 -16.78 -9.35
N ARG A 67 4.87 -16.61 -8.96
CA ARG A 67 5.43 -17.04 -7.68
C ARG A 67 6.14 -15.88 -6.98
N GLY A 68 6.18 -15.97 -5.66
CA GLY A 68 6.86 -14.96 -4.84
C GLY A 68 6.09 -13.64 -4.75
N TRP A 69 6.81 -12.55 -4.53
CA TRP A 69 6.26 -11.21 -4.32
C TRP A 69 5.43 -10.66 -5.50
N PRO A 70 5.72 -10.96 -6.80
CA PRO A 70 4.87 -10.50 -7.90
C PRO A 70 3.44 -11.01 -7.80
N ASN A 71 3.25 -12.21 -7.24
CA ASN A 71 1.91 -12.75 -7.02
C ASN A 71 1.09 -11.92 -6.01
N THR A 72 1.73 -11.23 -5.08
CA THR A 72 1.06 -10.30 -4.15
C THR A 72 0.43 -9.13 -4.91
N PHE A 73 1.15 -8.56 -5.86
CA PHE A 73 0.69 -7.46 -6.71
C PHE A 73 -0.47 -7.91 -7.60
N ARG A 74 -0.34 -9.06 -8.27
CA ARG A 74 -1.42 -9.62 -9.09
C ARG A 74 -2.71 -9.89 -8.32
N LYS A 75 -2.60 -10.36 -7.10
CA LYS A 75 -3.76 -10.59 -6.24
C LYS A 75 -4.43 -9.29 -5.83
N PHE A 76 -3.65 -8.24 -5.60
CA PHE A 76 -4.18 -6.91 -5.32
C PHE A 76 -4.89 -6.32 -6.55
N GLU A 77 -4.31 -6.47 -7.75
CA GLU A 77 -4.95 -6.07 -9.01
C GLU A 77 -6.32 -6.74 -9.19
N ARG A 78 -6.40 -8.03 -8.90
CA ARG A 78 -7.67 -8.78 -8.93
C ARG A 78 -8.71 -8.21 -7.98
N MET A 79 -8.27 -7.82 -6.79
CA MET A 79 -9.16 -7.18 -5.81
C MET A 79 -9.71 -5.84 -6.30
N LEU A 80 -8.84 -5.03 -6.93
CA LEU A 80 -9.26 -3.73 -7.45
C LEU A 80 -10.16 -3.84 -8.68
N SER A 81 -9.81 -4.74 -9.61
CA SER A 81 -10.52 -4.86 -10.90
C SER A 81 -11.75 -5.76 -10.85
N GLY A 82 -11.85 -6.66 -9.86
CA GLY A 82 -12.84 -7.72 -9.85
C GLY A 82 -12.60 -8.83 -10.88
N ASN A 83 -11.50 -8.77 -11.64
CA ASN A 83 -11.16 -9.72 -12.68
C ASN A 83 -10.20 -10.80 -12.18
N PHE A 84 -10.52 -12.06 -12.43
CA PHE A 84 -9.68 -13.19 -12.01
C PHE A 84 -8.32 -13.22 -12.72
N TYR A 85 -8.26 -12.79 -13.97
CA TYR A 85 -7.04 -12.63 -14.75
C TYR A 85 -6.90 -11.18 -15.18
N THR A 86 -5.73 -10.61 -14.89
CA THR A 86 -5.31 -9.32 -15.43
C THR A 86 -4.21 -9.56 -16.46
N GLU A 87 -4.38 -8.98 -17.63
CA GLU A 87 -3.35 -8.90 -18.67
C GLU A 87 -2.29 -7.88 -18.22
N LYS A 88 -1.11 -7.90 -18.87
CA LYS A 88 -0.05 -6.91 -18.55
C LYS A 88 -0.52 -5.47 -18.77
N SER A 89 -1.31 -5.23 -19.80
CA SER A 89 -1.93 -3.92 -20.07
C SER A 89 -2.85 -3.45 -18.94
N ASP A 90 -3.64 -4.38 -18.38
CA ASP A 90 -4.54 -4.08 -17.26
C ASP A 90 -3.75 -3.75 -16.00
N ALA A 91 -2.70 -4.53 -15.71
CA ALA A 91 -1.80 -4.25 -14.59
C ALA A 91 -1.16 -2.86 -14.72
N ILE A 92 -0.64 -2.51 -15.89
CA ILE A 92 -0.08 -1.18 -16.16
C ILE A 92 -1.13 -0.10 -15.93
N ALA A 93 -2.35 -0.28 -16.44
CA ALA A 93 -3.43 0.69 -16.27
C ALA A 93 -3.84 0.86 -14.80
N ILE A 94 -3.91 -0.25 -14.03
CA ILE A 94 -4.22 -0.23 -12.60
C ILE A 94 -3.12 0.52 -11.83
N TRP A 95 -1.83 0.12 -12.00
CA TRP A 95 -0.73 0.73 -11.27
C TRP A 95 -0.48 2.18 -11.66
N ASN A 96 -0.80 2.57 -12.88
CA ASN A 96 -0.79 3.98 -13.29
C ASN A 96 -1.96 4.79 -12.71
N SER A 97 -2.97 4.12 -12.16
CA SER A 97 -4.14 4.78 -11.55
C SER A 97 -4.05 4.95 -10.04
N ILE A 98 -3.06 4.35 -9.39
CA ILE A 98 -2.93 4.33 -7.92
C ILE A 98 -1.56 4.80 -7.47
N ALA A 99 -1.45 5.10 -6.15
CA ALA A 99 -0.17 5.19 -5.47
C ALA A 99 0.09 3.94 -4.61
N PHE A 100 1.36 3.63 -4.35
CA PHE A 100 1.77 2.56 -3.45
C PHE A 100 2.89 3.03 -2.53
N TYR A 101 2.77 2.71 -1.25
CA TYR A 101 3.73 3.06 -0.22
C TYR A 101 3.84 1.95 0.81
N ASN A 102 5.04 1.67 1.29
CA ASN A 102 5.25 0.82 2.45
C ASN A 102 5.44 1.70 3.69
N PHE A 103 4.71 1.38 4.75
CA PHE A 103 4.69 2.16 5.99
C PHE A 103 6.07 2.29 6.62
N LEU A 104 6.79 1.16 6.76
CA LEU A 104 8.11 1.14 7.36
C LEU A 104 9.17 1.74 6.44
N GLN A 105 9.92 2.67 6.97
CA GLN A 105 11.03 3.34 6.29
C GLN A 105 12.38 2.63 6.50
N THR A 106 12.31 1.37 6.91
CA THR A 106 13.44 0.46 7.10
C THR A 106 13.20 -0.79 6.27
N ALA A 107 14.18 -1.20 5.46
CA ALA A 107 14.10 -2.47 4.75
C ALA A 107 14.45 -3.64 5.70
N ASN A 108 13.72 -4.75 5.56
CA ASN A 108 14.02 -5.97 6.28
C ASN A 108 15.08 -6.78 5.52
N ASN A 109 16.16 -7.15 6.20
CA ASN A 109 17.22 -8.00 5.64
C ASN A 109 17.08 -9.48 6.04
N THR A 110 15.99 -9.84 6.70
CA THR A 110 15.70 -11.22 7.13
C THR A 110 14.57 -11.82 6.30
N CYS A 111 14.23 -13.08 6.61
CA CYS A 111 13.13 -13.76 5.93
C CYS A 111 11.82 -12.98 6.02
N ALA A 112 10.99 -13.11 5.00
CA ALA A 112 9.62 -12.64 5.00
C ALA A 112 8.89 -13.08 6.29
N ARG A 113 8.05 -12.20 6.86
CA ARG A 113 7.27 -12.40 8.10
C ARG A 113 8.05 -12.24 9.40
N THR A 114 9.27 -11.74 9.39
CA THR A 114 9.95 -11.33 10.62
C THR A 114 9.23 -10.13 11.24
N ALA A 115 9.07 -10.17 12.57
CA ALA A 115 8.52 -9.03 13.29
C ALA A 115 9.56 -7.90 13.35
N TYR A 116 9.09 -6.69 13.04
CA TYR A 116 9.85 -5.49 13.36
C TYR A 116 9.62 -5.10 14.81
N LEU A 117 10.57 -4.35 15.39
CA LEU A 117 10.38 -3.70 16.67
C LEU A 117 9.38 -2.55 16.53
N GLU A 118 8.57 -2.34 17.56
CA GLU A 118 7.59 -1.25 17.62
C GLU A 118 8.21 0.12 17.29
N GLU A 119 9.44 0.35 17.75
CA GLU A 119 10.17 1.60 17.50
C GLU A 119 10.33 1.97 16.01
N TYR A 120 10.31 0.97 15.09
CA TYR A 120 10.40 1.27 13.65
C TYR A 120 9.09 1.80 13.09
N TYR A 121 7.95 1.38 13.65
CA TYR A 121 6.65 1.95 13.31
C TYR A 121 6.57 3.39 13.80
N ASP A 122 6.97 3.66 15.05
CA ASP A 122 6.99 5.01 15.61
C ASP A 122 7.89 5.95 14.80
N LYS A 123 9.10 5.49 14.43
CA LYS A 123 10.03 6.25 13.60
C LYS A 123 9.51 6.50 12.18
N SER A 124 8.64 5.65 11.66
CA SER A 124 8.06 5.76 10.31
C SER A 124 6.82 6.65 10.27
N LEU A 125 6.16 6.86 11.41
CA LEU A 125 4.90 7.60 11.51
C LEU A 125 4.96 9.04 10.95
N PRO A 126 5.99 9.86 11.20
CA PRO A 126 6.07 11.21 10.62
C PRO A 126 6.08 11.20 9.10
N TYR A 127 6.72 10.19 8.48
CA TYR A 127 6.78 10.03 7.03
C TYR A 127 5.44 9.56 6.45
N PHE A 128 4.73 8.69 7.17
CA PHE A 128 3.37 8.29 6.79
C PHE A 128 2.43 9.50 6.71
N TRP A 129 2.42 10.36 7.73
CA TRP A 129 1.63 11.59 7.71
C TRP A 129 2.01 12.49 6.55
N LYS A 130 3.31 12.64 6.28
CA LYS A 130 3.79 13.44 5.15
C LYS A 130 3.30 12.89 3.81
N VAL A 131 3.32 11.57 3.64
CA VAL A 131 2.81 10.91 2.42
C VAL A 131 1.31 11.16 2.25
N LEU A 132 0.52 11.05 3.32
CA LEU A 132 -0.91 11.35 3.26
C LEU A 132 -1.18 12.82 2.91
N ASP A 133 -0.40 13.74 3.47
CA ASP A 133 -0.56 15.17 3.18
C ASP A 133 -0.18 15.50 1.73
N ASP A 134 0.90 14.92 1.21
CA ASP A 134 1.40 15.15 -0.14
C ASP A 134 0.51 14.52 -1.23
N LEU A 135 0.07 13.29 -1.01
CA LEU A 135 -0.73 12.55 -1.97
C LEU A 135 -2.22 12.86 -1.87
N SER A 136 -2.69 13.29 -0.71
CA SER A 136 -4.09 13.58 -0.43
C SER A 136 -5.03 12.51 -1.01
N PRO A 137 -4.89 11.21 -0.63
CA PRO A 137 -5.72 10.15 -1.16
C PRO A 137 -7.18 10.32 -0.72
N ASP A 138 -8.11 9.77 -1.48
CA ASP A 138 -9.51 9.61 -1.06
C ASP A 138 -9.66 8.33 -0.23
N ILE A 139 -8.93 7.28 -0.66
CA ILE A 139 -9.00 5.94 -0.07
C ILE A 139 -7.58 5.41 0.16
N VAL A 140 -7.35 4.83 1.34
CA VAL A 140 -6.15 4.05 1.66
C VAL A 140 -6.55 2.59 1.87
N ILE A 141 -6.02 1.69 1.04
CA ILE A 141 -6.23 0.25 1.17
C ILE A 141 -5.04 -0.36 1.91
N VAL A 142 -5.26 -0.78 3.14
CA VAL A 142 -4.23 -1.28 4.06
C VAL A 142 -4.06 -2.78 3.91
N TRP A 143 -2.85 -3.23 3.60
CA TRP A 143 -2.53 -4.64 3.37
C TRP A 143 -2.20 -5.38 4.67
N GLY A 144 -3.23 -5.89 5.32
CA GLY A 144 -3.11 -6.76 6.48
C GLY A 144 -3.06 -6.05 7.83
N ASN A 145 -3.32 -6.85 8.86
CA ASN A 145 -3.49 -6.37 10.24
C ASN A 145 -2.22 -5.73 10.82
N LYS A 146 -1.05 -6.10 10.31
CA LYS A 146 0.22 -5.62 10.86
C LYS A 146 0.34 -4.10 10.76
N VAL A 147 0.10 -3.54 9.58
CA VAL A 147 0.07 -2.09 9.40
C VAL A 147 -1.15 -1.48 10.07
N TRP A 148 -2.32 -2.11 9.92
CA TRP A 148 -3.55 -1.61 10.50
C TRP A 148 -3.45 -1.34 11.99
N ASN A 149 -2.84 -2.27 12.75
CA ASN A 149 -2.70 -2.16 14.20
C ASN A 149 -1.70 -1.08 14.64
N HIS A 150 -0.87 -0.58 13.74
CA HIS A 150 0.08 0.51 13.99
C HIS A 150 -0.38 1.87 13.45
N LEU A 151 -1.60 1.93 12.89
CA LEU A 151 -2.18 3.22 12.55
C LEU A 151 -2.49 4.00 13.83
N PRO A 152 -2.21 5.30 13.87
CA PRO A 152 -2.46 6.11 15.06
C PRO A 152 -3.93 6.13 15.47
N SER A 153 -4.20 6.01 16.74
CA SER A 153 -5.57 6.11 17.27
C SER A 153 -6.06 7.55 17.39
N GLU A 154 -5.14 8.51 17.48
CA GLU A 154 -5.49 9.93 17.59
C GLU A 154 -6.13 10.44 16.29
N GLY A 155 -7.33 10.98 16.40
CA GLY A 155 -8.10 11.47 15.25
C GLY A 155 -8.74 10.39 14.39
N TRP A 156 -8.59 9.11 14.77
CA TRP A 156 -9.22 8.00 14.07
C TRP A 156 -10.70 7.88 14.40
N VAL A 157 -11.52 7.77 13.37
CA VAL A 157 -12.97 7.57 13.49
C VAL A 157 -13.40 6.37 12.67
N TYR A 158 -14.29 5.54 13.23
CA TYR A 158 -14.94 4.45 12.50
C TYR A 158 -16.30 4.88 11.95
N GLU A 159 -16.63 4.36 10.78
CA GLU A 159 -17.96 4.50 10.20
C GLU A 159 -18.38 3.21 9.47
N PRO A 160 -19.68 2.90 9.41
CA PRO A 160 -20.15 1.76 8.65
C PRO A 160 -19.98 2.00 7.15
N LEU A 161 -19.41 1.02 6.46
CA LEU A 161 -19.47 0.93 5.00
C LEU A 161 -20.81 0.29 4.58
N ASP A 162 -21.20 -0.75 5.28
CA ASP A 162 -22.50 -1.43 5.18
C ASP A 162 -22.86 -2.10 6.53
N GLU A 163 -23.85 -3.00 6.55
CA GLU A 163 -24.30 -3.69 7.76
C GLU A 163 -23.26 -4.65 8.37
N TYR A 164 -22.22 -5.04 7.59
CA TYR A 164 -21.22 -6.05 8.00
C TYR A 164 -19.80 -5.52 8.05
N LYS A 165 -19.54 -4.36 7.48
CA LYS A 165 -18.17 -3.82 7.32
C LYS A 165 -18.09 -2.38 7.78
N GLU A 166 -17.08 -2.11 8.60
CA GLU A 166 -16.68 -0.76 8.97
C GLU A 166 -15.40 -0.37 8.22
N VAL A 167 -15.24 0.91 8.01
CA VAL A 167 -14.01 1.57 7.55
C VAL A 167 -13.60 2.60 8.58
N GLY A 168 -12.32 2.94 8.60
CA GLY A 168 -11.84 4.03 9.42
C GLY A 168 -11.55 5.27 8.58
N TYR A 169 -11.40 6.43 9.21
CA TYR A 169 -10.93 7.60 8.51
C TYR A 169 -10.18 8.56 9.43
N TYR A 170 -9.34 9.39 8.80
CA TYR A 170 -8.82 10.61 9.39
C TYR A 170 -9.31 11.81 8.60
N GLU A 171 -9.45 12.93 9.29
CA GLU A 171 -9.57 14.24 8.62
C GLU A 171 -8.19 14.90 8.57
N ARG A 172 -7.70 15.17 7.35
CA ARG A 172 -6.41 15.80 7.11
C ARG A 172 -6.58 16.97 6.14
N ASN A 173 -6.10 18.15 6.53
CA ASN A 173 -6.15 19.36 5.69
C ASN A 173 -7.56 19.66 5.15
N GLY A 174 -8.60 19.41 5.95
CA GLY A 174 -10.00 19.59 5.55
C GLY A 174 -10.55 18.52 4.62
N LYS A 175 -9.81 17.42 4.42
CA LYS A 175 -10.22 16.28 3.61
C LYS A 175 -10.36 15.03 4.49
N LYS A 176 -11.46 14.30 4.29
CA LYS A 176 -11.66 12.96 4.82
C LYS A 176 -10.89 11.96 3.98
N ILE A 177 -9.99 11.23 4.60
CA ILE A 177 -9.23 10.12 3.99
C ILE A 177 -9.75 8.81 4.59
N THR A 178 -10.38 7.98 3.79
CA THR A 178 -10.99 6.72 4.23
C THR A 178 -10.02 5.55 4.13
N PHE A 179 -9.93 4.74 5.18
CA PHE A 179 -9.05 3.59 5.28
C PHE A 179 -9.84 2.30 5.32
N MET A 180 -9.44 1.34 4.52
CA MET A 180 -10.01 0.01 4.51
C MET A 180 -8.93 -1.04 4.71
N LEU A 181 -9.13 -1.90 5.72
CA LEU A 181 -8.32 -3.09 5.94
C LEU A 181 -8.75 -4.20 4.99
N ILE A 182 -7.79 -4.76 4.26
CA ILE A 182 -7.94 -6.02 3.52
C ILE A 182 -6.98 -7.07 4.11
N LYS A 183 -7.23 -8.35 3.85
CA LYS A 183 -6.20 -9.37 4.09
C LYS A 183 -5.00 -9.08 3.22
N HIS A 184 -3.79 -9.27 3.78
CA HIS A 184 -2.58 -9.07 2.99
C HIS A 184 -2.61 -9.95 1.73
N PRO A 185 -2.40 -9.37 0.53
CA PRO A 185 -2.60 -10.10 -0.73
C PRO A 185 -1.72 -11.35 -0.92
N SER A 186 -0.65 -11.51 -0.13
CA SER A 186 0.16 -12.75 -0.15
C SER A 186 -0.54 -13.97 0.47
N TYR A 187 -1.57 -13.77 1.30
CA TYR A 187 -2.30 -14.86 1.92
C TYR A 187 -3.40 -15.42 1.00
N PRO A 188 -3.74 -16.73 1.15
CA PRO A 188 -4.94 -17.28 0.52
C PRO A 188 -6.20 -16.67 1.14
N HIS A 189 -7.12 -16.18 0.30
CA HIS A 189 -8.43 -15.70 0.74
C HIS A 189 -9.38 -15.58 -0.47
N SER A 190 -10.65 -15.29 -0.20
CA SER A 190 -11.64 -15.04 -1.25
C SER A 190 -11.44 -13.61 -1.79
N TYR A 191 -10.87 -13.53 -2.99
CA TYR A 191 -10.68 -12.24 -3.68
C TYR A 191 -12.01 -11.63 -4.11
N ASP A 192 -12.99 -12.46 -4.46
CA ASP A 192 -14.31 -12.00 -4.93
C ASP A 192 -15.01 -11.20 -3.84
N TYR A 193 -15.01 -11.71 -2.61
CA TYR A 193 -15.60 -11.00 -1.47
C TYR A 193 -14.87 -9.68 -1.17
N GLU A 194 -13.54 -9.71 -1.15
CA GLU A 194 -12.78 -8.48 -0.89
C GLU A 194 -12.90 -7.48 -2.04
N SER A 195 -12.97 -7.95 -3.29
CA SER A 195 -13.22 -7.12 -4.45
C SER A 195 -14.57 -6.42 -4.37
N GLU A 196 -15.63 -7.15 -3.99
CA GLU A 196 -16.96 -6.57 -3.83
C GLU A 196 -16.96 -5.42 -2.82
N ILE A 197 -16.31 -5.62 -1.66
CA ILE A 197 -16.25 -4.60 -0.62
C ILE A 197 -15.39 -3.41 -1.03
N VAL A 198 -14.23 -3.66 -1.67
CA VAL A 198 -13.37 -2.60 -2.19
C VAL A 198 -14.11 -1.76 -3.23
N ASN A 199 -14.78 -2.40 -4.19
CA ASN A 199 -15.55 -1.69 -5.21
C ASN A 199 -16.71 -0.90 -4.62
N LYS A 200 -17.38 -1.42 -3.60
CA LYS A 200 -18.42 -0.69 -2.87
C LYS A 200 -17.88 0.59 -2.23
N LEU A 201 -16.67 0.54 -1.65
CA LEU A 201 -16.02 1.74 -1.10
C LEU A 201 -15.64 2.73 -2.20
N ILE A 202 -15.11 2.26 -3.33
CA ILE A 202 -14.70 3.11 -4.46
C ILE A 202 -15.90 3.85 -5.05
N GLN A 203 -17.06 3.21 -5.13
CA GLN A 203 -18.29 3.78 -5.69
C GLN A 203 -19.03 4.75 -4.74
N ARG A 204 -18.65 4.78 -3.47
CA ARG A 204 -19.20 5.69 -2.48
C ARG A 204 -18.62 7.11 -2.61
#